data_ffa206585d83ce839697c2a091e25e02
#
_entry.id   ffa206585d83ce839697c2a091e25e02
#
_cell.length_a   1.000
_cell.length_b   1.000
_cell.length_c   1.000
_cell.angle_alpha   90.00
_cell.angle_beta   90.00
_cell.angle_gamma   90.00
#
_symmetry.space_group_name_H-M   'P 1'
#
loop_
_entity.id
_entity.type
_entity.pdbx_description
1 polymer ?
#
loop_
_entity_poly.entity_id
_entity_poly.type
_entity_poly.pdbx_seq_one_letter_code
_entity_poly.pdbx_strand_id
1 'polypeptide(L)'
;MTRSSIFFIFLLISSCNLSQNEKPNIILFFYDDLGYGELGVYGQKIIETKNIDNLANNGLKFTNFYSGSPVCAPSRSILLTGLHGGHTKIRGNHEYGSRGDVWDYNKMSEDPNLEGQYPIGKSELIFPKLLKGAGYINGMVGKWGLGPPNSTSIPTEMGFSYFYGYNCQRMAHNLYPPHLWENDKRDFLDNKVVSPRLKLQQGQDPYDESNYKVFNQNDYAPDKMHVKAQEFIENNYDNPFFLYYASPIPHAPLQAPKYLVDKYRNIIGEEDPYLGDKGYFPTRYPRATYAAMIEYIDIQVGEIVDQLKRLNIYDNTIILITSDNGPTYAGGVDFEYFNSTGLFQNDPKRMKGYTYEGGVRVPFIVSWPNKIKNKRIIDEVSISYDIFPTISELSGVDELYTYSTDGVSLVDIFTDKKNSLERDYIYWEFPSYGGQQAARMGDYKAILKDIKKGNRKIELFDLSLDLKEQNDISSEYPEVVRNFENIFKKEHIKSEIKRFEMGYIDEKKP
;
A
#
# COMPACT_ATOMS: atom_id res chain seq x y z
N MET A 1 -52.35 35.73 -58.80
CA MET A 1 -50.92 35.71 -58.38
C MET A 1 -50.88 35.64 -56.85
N THR A 2 -50.86 34.45 -56.27
CA THR A 2 -50.82 34.22 -54.84
C THR A 2 -49.44 33.78 -54.45
N ARG A 3 -48.73 34.60 -53.63
CA ARG A 3 -47.44 34.28 -53.08
C ARG A 3 -47.61 33.44 -51.81
N SER A 4 -47.20 32.17 -51.85
CA SER A 4 -47.05 31.32 -50.68
C SER A 4 -45.73 31.62 -49.98
N SER A 5 -45.78 32.08 -48.73
CA SER A 5 -44.61 32.24 -47.87
C SER A 5 -44.42 30.93 -47.08
N ILE A 6 -43.32 30.27 -47.32
CA ILE A 6 -42.86 29.10 -46.53
C ILE A 6 -42.12 29.58 -45.30
N PHE A 7 -42.70 29.33 -44.12
CA PHE A 7 -42.02 29.57 -42.81
C PHE A 7 -41.18 28.33 -42.48
N PHE A 8 -39.84 28.47 -42.46
CA PHE A 8 -38.96 27.46 -41.89
C PHE A 8 -38.92 27.64 -40.37
N ILE A 9 -39.49 26.69 -39.62
CA ILE A 9 -39.35 26.59 -38.18
C ILE A 9 -38.01 25.86 -37.91
N PHE A 10 -37.02 26.58 -37.43
CA PHE A 10 -35.82 26.00 -36.87
C PHE A 10 -36.15 25.48 -35.46
N LEU A 11 -36.28 24.16 -35.31
CA LEU A 11 -36.32 23.48 -34.00
C LEU A 11 -34.90 23.48 -33.46
N LEU A 12 -34.60 24.41 -32.56
CA LEU A 12 -33.45 24.32 -31.66
C LEU A 12 -33.68 23.14 -30.70
N ILE A 13 -33.08 21.99 -31.03
CA ILE A 13 -32.95 20.89 -30.08
C ILE A 13 -31.88 21.34 -29.06
N SER A 14 -32.31 21.98 -27.97
CA SER A 14 -31.51 22.07 -26.76
C SER A 14 -31.33 20.66 -26.24
N SER A 15 -30.18 20.05 -26.53
CA SER A 15 -29.72 18.89 -25.81
C SER A 15 -29.49 19.32 -24.36
N CYS A 16 -30.50 19.09 -23.55
CA CYS A 16 -30.38 19.11 -22.09
C CYS A 16 -29.43 17.95 -21.77
N ASN A 17 -28.12 18.24 -21.66
CA ASN A 17 -27.18 17.36 -21.00
C ASN A 17 -27.65 17.32 -19.54
N LEU A 18 -28.54 16.39 -19.21
CA LEU A 18 -28.62 15.85 -17.86
C LEU A 18 -27.23 15.31 -17.59
N SER A 19 -26.47 15.98 -16.75
CA SER A 19 -25.26 15.42 -16.20
C SER A 19 -25.69 14.17 -15.44
N GLN A 20 -25.67 13.01 -16.11
CA GLN A 20 -25.56 11.76 -15.41
C GLN A 20 -24.37 11.98 -14.47
N ASN A 21 -24.54 11.69 -13.18
CA ASN A 21 -23.43 11.61 -12.25
C ASN A 21 -22.52 10.50 -12.79
N GLU A 22 -21.57 10.89 -13.65
CA GLU A 22 -20.62 9.94 -14.20
C GLU A 22 -19.79 9.41 -13.03
N LYS A 23 -19.81 8.10 -12.86
CA LYS A 23 -19.02 7.43 -11.83
C LYS A 23 -17.55 7.83 -12.01
N PRO A 24 -16.86 8.25 -10.94
CA PRO A 24 -15.47 8.68 -11.08
C PRO A 24 -14.56 7.48 -11.40
N ASN A 25 -13.50 7.72 -12.15
CA ASN A 25 -12.38 6.79 -12.18
C ASN A 25 -11.67 6.82 -10.83
N ILE A 26 -11.09 5.69 -10.43
CA ILE A 26 -10.40 5.57 -9.13
C ILE A 26 -9.03 4.97 -9.37
N ILE A 27 -7.99 5.67 -8.94
CA ILE A 27 -6.60 5.16 -8.94
C ILE A 27 -6.12 5.14 -7.50
N LEU A 28 -5.72 3.96 -7.03
CA LEU A 28 -5.10 3.77 -5.71
C LEU A 28 -3.64 3.38 -5.88
N PHE A 29 -2.74 4.34 -5.64
CA PHE A 29 -1.31 4.07 -5.49
C PHE A 29 -1.06 3.55 -4.07
N PHE A 30 -0.57 2.32 -3.99
CA PHE A 30 -0.32 1.63 -2.74
C PHE A 30 1.13 1.15 -2.72
N TYR A 31 1.98 1.88 -2.00
CA TYR A 31 3.41 1.65 -1.98
C TYR A 31 3.82 0.64 -0.92
N ASP A 32 4.92 -0.05 -1.16
CA ASP A 32 5.49 -1.06 -0.26
C ASP A 32 6.62 -0.41 0.56
N ASP A 33 6.42 -0.28 1.87
CA ASP A 33 7.37 0.31 2.83
C ASP A 33 7.59 1.84 2.70
N LEU A 34 6.72 2.61 2.09
CA LEU A 34 6.88 4.07 2.04
C LEU A 34 6.58 4.70 3.40
N GLY A 35 7.60 5.27 4.02
CA GLY A 35 7.53 5.89 5.34
C GLY A 35 6.81 7.24 5.35
N TYR A 36 6.27 7.61 6.52
CA TYR A 36 5.57 8.89 6.72
C TYR A 36 6.44 10.11 6.37
N GLY A 37 7.75 10.07 6.72
CA GLY A 37 8.67 11.18 6.51
C GLY A 37 9.34 11.21 5.13
N GLU A 38 8.93 10.37 4.17
CA GLU A 38 9.66 10.20 2.92
C GLU A 38 9.13 11.04 1.74
N LEU A 39 8.02 11.75 1.94
CA LEU A 39 7.47 12.70 0.96
C LEU A 39 7.72 14.16 1.38
N GLY A 40 7.94 15.06 0.43
CA GLY A 40 8.22 16.47 0.67
C GLY A 40 7.14 17.15 1.50
N VAL A 41 5.86 16.93 1.20
CA VAL A 41 4.71 17.45 1.97
C VAL A 41 4.62 16.91 3.40
N TYR A 42 5.30 15.82 3.73
CA TYR A 42 5.41 15.28 5.09
C TYR A 42 6.76 15.57 5.75
N GLY A 43 7.62 16.37 5.12
CA GLY A 43 8.82 16.92 5.74
C GLY A 43 10.14 16.43 5.17
N GLN A 44 10.15 15.59 4.13
CA GLN A 44 11.37 15.18 3.43
C GLN A 44 12.08 16.36 2.81
N LYS A 45 13.42 16.42 2.94
CA LYS A 45 14.25 17.55 2.46
C LYS A 45 15.28 17.16 1.41
N ILE A 46 15.59 15.87 1.30
CA ILE A 46 16.64 15.35 0.42
C ILE A 46 16.02 14.80 -0.86
N ILE A 47 14.90 14.07 -0.72
CA ILE A 47 14.24 13.38 -1.82
C ILE A 47 13.19 14.32 -2.45
N GLU A 48 13.20 14.43 -3.76
CA GLU A 48 12.23 15.24 -4.50
C GLU A 48 10.97 14.42 -4.82
N THR A 49 9.80 14.92 -4.38
CA THR A 49 8.48 14.30 -4.64
C THR A 49 7.47 15.33 -5.14
N LYS A 50 7.89 16.11 -6.16
CA LYS A 50 7.17 17.31 -6.64
C LYS A 50 5.77 17.01 -7.17
N ASN A 51 5.56 15.86 -7.83
CA ASN A 51 4.27 15.48 -8.40
C ASN A 51 3.27 15.09 -7.30
N ILE A 52 3.70 14.25 -6.37
CA ILE A 52 2.90 13.85 -5.20
C ILE A 52 2.62 15.06 -4.31
N ASP A 53 3.63 15.91 -4.06
CA ASP A 53 3.49 17.14 -3.30
C ASP A 53 2.47 18.11 -3.94
N ASN A 54 2.46 18.17 -5.28
CA ASN A 54 1.48 18.99 -6.02
C ASN A 54 0.06 18.44 -5.86
N LEU A 55 -0.15 17.13 -5.90
CA LEU A 55 -1.46 16.52 -5.64
C LEU A 55 -1.94 16.84 -4.21
N ALA A 56 -1.07 16.73 -3.21
CA ALA A 56 -1.38 17.07 -1.83
C ALA A 56 -1.68 18.59 -1.64
N ASN A 57 -0.97 19.45 -2.36
CA ASN A 57 -1.14 20.90 -2.30
C ASN A 57 -2.40 21.39 -3.02
N ASN A 58 -2.99 20.57 -3.88
CA ASN A 58 -4.27 20.84 -4.56
C ASN A 58 -5.39 19.87 -4.15
N GLY A 59 -5.17 19.10 -3.09
CA GLY A 59 -6.07 18.06 -2.60
C GLY A 59 -6.12 17.99 -1.08
N LEU A 60 -6.26 16.79 -0.56
CA LEU A 60 -6.28 16.51 0.87
C LEU A 60 -4.99 15.82 1.29
N LYS A 61 -4.39 16.32 2.37
CA LYS A 61 -3.28 15.66 3.08
C LYS A 61 -3.76 15.21 4.44
N PHE A 62 -3.75 13.92 4.70
CA PHE A 62 -4.09 13.35 6.01
C PHE A 62 -2.86 13.29 6.90
N THR A 63 -3.00 13.72 8.15
CA THR A 63 -1.92 13.67 9.15
C THR A 63 -2.07 12.49 10.10
N ASN A 64 -3.27 11.91 10.21
CA ASN A 64 -3.61 10.80 11.10
C ASN A 64 -4.17 9.59 10.33
N PHE A 65 -3.54 9.20 9.22
CA PHE A 65 -3.92 7.99 8.48
C PHE A 65 -2.99 6.82 8.81
N TYR A 66 -3.59 5.64 8.94
CA TYR A 66 -2.91 4.43 9.38
C TYR A 66 -3.03 3.29 8.38
N SER A 67 -1.96 2.51 8.24
CA SER A 67 -2.04 1.18 7.64
C SER A 67 -2.75 0.20 8.58
N GLY A 68 -3.43 -0.79 8.02
CA GLY A 68 -4.16 -1.79 8.82
C GLY A 68 -3.26 -2.83 9.51
N SER A 69 -2.02 -2.93 9.11
CA SER A 69 -1.02 -3.83 9.69
C SER A 69 0.38 -3.28 9.50
N PRO A 70 1.35 -3.63 10.37
CA PRO A 70 2.73 -3.17 10.24
C PRO A 70 3.57 -3.94 9.20
N VAL A 71 2.97 -4.82 8.37
CA VAL A 71 3.64 -5.55 7.27
C VAL A 71 2.71 -5.79 6.08
N CYS A 72 3.30 -6.09 4.92
CA CYS A 72 2.69 -6.08 3.60
C CYS A 72 1.41 -6.93 3.42
N ALA A 73 1.49 -8.29 3.49
CA ALA A 73 0.35 -9.14 3.11
C ALA A 73 -0.91 -8.90 3.95
N PRO A 74 -0.85 -8.82 5.29
CA PRO A 74 -2.03 -8.52 6.07
C PRO A 74 -2.56 -7.11 5.81
N SER A 75 -1.70 -6.11 5.58
CA SER A 75 -2.15 -4.76 5.23
C SER A 75 -2.92 -4.74 3.91
N ARG A 76 -2.46 -5.46 2.89
CA ARG A 76 -3.15 -5.64 1.61
C ARG A 76 -4.49 -6.36 1.77
N SER A 77 -4.54 -7.40 2.63
CA SER A 77 -5.78 -8.09 2.96
C SER A 77 -6.79 -7.16 3.64
N ILE A 78 -6.35 -6.42 4.65
CA ILE A 78 -7.14 -5.46 5.42
C ILE A 78 -7.72 -4.36 4.53
N LEU A 79 -6.88 -3.76 3.68
CA LEU A 79 -7.29 -2.75 2.70
C LEU A 79 -8.42 -3.26 1.80
N LEU A 80 -8.24 -4.46 1.21
CA LEU A 80 -9.15 -4.99 0.19
C LEU A 80 -10.43 -5.57 0.79
N THR A 81 -10.39 -6.10 2.02
CA THR A 81 -11.56 -6.68 2.70
C THR A 81 -12.34 -5.68 3.55
N GLY A 82 -11.73 -4.54 3.93
CA GLY A 82 -12.31 -3.62 4.89
C GLY A 82 -12.40 -4.18 6.32
N LEU A 83 -11.70 -5.28 6.61
CA LEU A 83 -11.69 -5.96 7.92
C LEU A 83 -10.35 -5.76 8.62
N HIS A 84 -10.35 -5.39 9.89
CA HIS A 84 -9.12 -5.20 10.67
C HIS A 84 -8.40 -6.52 11.01
N GLY A 85 -7.20 -6.43 11.61
CA GLY A 85 -6.32 -7.57 11.88
C GLY A 85 -6.92 -8.70 12.73
N GLY A 86 -7.92 -8.40 13.56
CA GLY A 86 -8.66 -9.40 14.35
C GLY A 86 -9.71 -10.18 13.55
N HIS A 87 -10.15 -9.68 12.40
CA HIS A 87 -11.24 -10.24 11.60
C HIS A 87 -10.76 -10.75 10.24
N THR A 88 -9.75 -10.11 9.62
CA THR A 88 -9.24 -10.56 8.32
C THR A 88 -8.61 -11.94 8.39
N LYS A 89 -8.63 -12.67 7.27
CA LYS A 89 -8.05 -14.00 7.17
C LYS A 89 -6.52 -14.00 7.14
N ILE A 90 -5.91 -13.09 6.37
CA ILE A 90 -4.46 -12.98 6.24
C ILE A 90 -3.94 -11.97 7.28
N ARG A 91 -3.34 -12.48 8.36
CA ARG A 91 -2.86 -11.67 9.49
C ARG A 91 -1.35 -11.55 9.60
N GLY A 92 -0.61 -12.03 8.61
CA GLY A 92 0.86 -11.97 8.56
C GLY A 92 1.41 -12.41 7.22
N ASN A 93 2.68 -12.14 7.00
CA ASN A 93 3.39 -12.67 5.83
C ASN A 93 3.56 -14.19 6.00
N HIS A 94 3.04 -14.96 5.07
CA HIS A 94 3.05 -16.41 5.16
C HIS A 94 3.20 -17.05 3.78
N GLU A 95 4.17 -17.96 3.68
CA GLU A 95 4.34 -18.82 2.52
C GLU A 95 3.51 -20.12 2.70
N TYR A 96 2.87 -20.56 1.63
CA TYR A 96 2.05 -21.76 1.61
C TYR A 96 2.92 -23.00 1.39
N GLY A 97 3.57 -23.47 2.45
CA GLY A 97 4.55 -24.55 2.42
C GLY A 97 4.06 -25.87 1.85
N SER A 98 2.74 -26.13 1.78
CA SER A 98 2.18 -27.32 1.14
C SER A 98 2.45 -27.40 -0.38
N ARG A 99 2.89 -26.29 -0.99
CA ARG A 99 3.31 -26.26 -2.41
C ARG A 99 4.73 -26.81 -2.63
N GLY A 100 5.48 -27.10 -1.58
CA GLY A 100 6.84 -27.66 -1.65
C GLY A 100 7.91 -26.66 -1.22
N ASP A 101 9.01 -26.58 -1.98
CA ASP A 101 10.17 -25.75 -1.65
C ASP A 101 9.98 -24.27 -1.98
N VAL A 102 8.97 -23.66 -1.35
CA VAL A 102 8.53 -22.27 -1.54
C VAL A 102 9.54 -21.22 -1.04
N TRP A 103 10.69 -21.65 -0.51
CA TRP A 103 11.75 -20.78 -0.01
C TRP A 103 12.95 -20.69 -0.95
N ASP A 104 13.01 -21.54 -1.98
CA ASP A 104 14.05 -21.53 -2.98
C ASP A 104 13.67 -20.62 -4.16
N TYR A 105 14.30 -19.45 -4.23
CA TYR A 105 14.01 -18.46 -5.28
C TYR A 105 14.29 -18.99 -6.68
N ASN A 106 15.38 -19.78 -6.85
CA ASN A 106 15.74 -20.32 -8.18
C ASN A 106 14.69 -21.31 -8.66
N LYS A 107 14.29 -22.24 -7.77
CA LYS A 107 13.25 -23.23 -8.09
C LYS A 107 11.90 -22.56 -8.37
N MET A 108 11.50 -21.55 -7.58
CA MET A 108 10.27 -20.79 -7.83
C MET A 108 10.30 -20.09 -9.20
N SER A 109 11.47 -19.61 -9.63
CA SER A 109 11.63 -18.97 -10.94
C SER A 109 11.46 -19.97 -12.10
N GLU A 110 11.80 -21.22 -11.89
CA GLU A 110 11.65 -22.31 -12.87
C GLU A 110 10.23 -22.90 -12.85
N ASP A 111 9.71 -23.23 -11.67
CA ASP A 111 8.38 -23.84 -11.48
C ASP A 111 7.43 -22.92 -10.72
N PRO A 112 6.40 -22.36 -11.41
CA PRO A 112 5.43 -21.48 -10.79
C PRO A 112 4.58 -22.14 -9.70
N ASN A 113 4.50 -23.47 -9.66
CA ASN A 113 3.80 -24.17 -8.59
C ASN A 113 4.52 -24.06 -7.24
N LEU A 114 5.79 -23.67 -7.22
CA LEU A 114 6.56 -23.41 -6.02
C LEU A 114 6.45 -21.95 -5.53
N GLU A 115 5.84 -21.04 -6.29
CA GLU A 115 5.51 -19.72 -5.77
C GLU A 115 4.48 -19.85 -4.65
N GLY A 116 4.90 -19.64 -3.41
CA GLY A 116 4.24 -20.15 -2.21
C GLY A 116 3.41 -19.12 -1.44
N GLN A 117 2.93 -18.05 -2.04
CA GLN A 117 2.11 -17.08 -1.32
C GLN A 117 0.84 -17.72 -0.74
N TYR A 118 0.54 -17.48 0.56
CA TYR A 118 -0.67 -18.03 1.17
C TYR A 118 -1.93 -17.39 0.56
N PRO A 119 -2.92 -18.20 0.14
CA PRO A 119 -4.10 -17.71 -0.56
C PRO A 119 -5.11 -17.04 0.39
N ILE A 120 -5.64 -15.90 0.01
CA ILE A 120 -6.76 -15.26 0.72
C ILE A 120 -8.04 -16.11 0.64
N GLY A 121 -8.26 -16.79 -0.49
CA GLY A 121 -9.42 -17.65 -0.75
C GLY A 121 -10.50 -16.97 -1.59
N LYS A 122 -11.12 -17.78 -2.48
CA LYS A 122 -12.15 -17.27 -3.42
C LYS A 122 -13.41 -16.76 -2.72
N SER A 123 -13.73 -17.28 -1.54
CA SER A 123 -14.90 -16.87 -0.75
C SER A 123 -14.76 -15.51 -0.08
N GLU A 124 -13.53 -15.04 0.13
CA GLU A 124 -13.32 -13.74 0.75
C GLU A 124 -13.88 -12.60 -0.12
N LEU A 125 -14.67 -11.75 0.51
CA LEU A 125 -15.20 -10.55 -0.14
C LEU A 125 -14.12 -9.47 -0.12
N ILE A 126 -13.77 -8.98 -1.32
CA ILE A 126 -12.93 -7.81 -1.50
C ILE A 126 -13.65 -6.83 -2.41
N PHE A 127 -13.46 -5.52 -2.20
CA PHE A 127 -14.24 -4.51 -2.93
C PHE A 127 -14.09 -4.57 -4.46
N PRO A 128 -12.98 -5.02 -5.09
CA PRO A 128 -12.90 -5.17 -6.54
C PRO A 128 -13.96 -6.13 -7.12
N LYS A 129 -14.40 -7.14 -6.36
CA LYS A 129 -15.51 -8.02 -6.79
C LYS A 129 -16.83 -7.25 -6.88
N LEU A 130 -17.08 -6.35 -5.94
CA LEU A 130 -18.29 -5.51 -5.91
C LEU A 130 -18.22 -4.44 -7.01
N LEU A 131 -17.08 -3.80 -7.21
CA LEU A 131 -16.87 -2.82 -8.27
C LEU A 131 -17.17 -3.37 -9.66
N LYS A 132 -16.77 -4.62 -9.93
CA LYS A 132 -17.12 -5.30 -11.18
C LYS A 132 -18.63 -5.38 -11.39
N GLY A 133 -19.40 -5.71 -10.34
CA GLY A 133 -20.86 -5.72 -10.38
C GLY A 133 -21.47 -4.33 -10.56
N ALA A 134 -20.80 -3.28 -10.09
CA ALA A 134 -21.18 -1.89 -10.30
C ALA A 134 -20.75 -1.32 -11.67
N GLY A 135 -20.19 -2.14 -12.55
CA GLY A 135 -19.82 -1.75 -13.92
C GLY A 135 -18.43 -1.13 -14.08
N TYR A 136 -17.57 -1.25 -13.06
CA TYR A 136 -16.16 -0.83 -13.19
C TYR A 136 -15.32 -1.88 -13.91
N ILE A 137 -14.36 -1.40 -14.70
CA ILE A 137 -13.25 -2.23 -15.22
C ILE A 137 -12.09 -2.12 -14.23
N ASN A 138 -11.74 -3.24 -13.59
CA ASN A 138 -10.72 -3.24 -12.54
C ASN A 138 -9.38 -3.73 -13.09
N GLY A 139 -8.35 -2.92 -12.98
CA GLY A 139 -6.96 -3.27 -13.27
C GLY A 139 -6.12 -3.33 -11.99
N MET A 140 -5.14 -4.21 -11.99
CA MET A 140 -4.11 -4.25 -10.97
C MET A 140 -2.74 -4.36 -11.59
N VAL A 141 -1.80 -3.52 -11.16
CA VAL A 141 -0.38 -3.65 -11.47
C VAL A 141 0.44 -3.66 -10.19
N GLY A 142 1.50 -4.48 -10.16
CA GLY A 142 2.41 -4.53 -9.03
C GLY A 142 2.37 -5.81 -8.21
N LYS A 143 2.52 -5.67 -6.90
CA LYS A 143 2.64 -6.79 -5.94
C LYS A 143 1.28 -7.17 -5.38
N TRP A 144 0.82 -8.40 -5.68
CA TRP A 144 -0.45 -8.95 -5.15
C TRP A 144 -0.31 -9.39 -3.69
N GLY A 145 0.45 -10.44 -3.43
CA GLY A 145 0.75 -10.91 -2.08
C GLY A 145 -0.37 -11.63 -1.33
N LEU A 146 -1.47 -12.00 -2.00
CA LEU A 146 -2.65 -12.64 -1.38
C LEU A 146 -3.07 -13.94 -2.06
N GLY A 147 -2.23 -14.49 -2.92
CA GLY A 147 -2.46 -15.80 -3.53
C GLY A 147 -1.37 -16.17 -4.52
N PRO A 148 -1.01 -17.46 -4.61
CA PRO A 148 -0.01 -17.93 -5.53
C PRO A 148 -0.59 -18.10 -6.93
N PRO A 149 0.24 -18.15 -7.98
CA PRO A 149 -0.22 -18.51 -9.32
C PRO A 149 -0.88 -19.90 -9.33
N ASN A 150 -1.67 -20.19 -10.36
CA ASN A 150 -2.43 -21.43 -10.49
C ASN A 150 -3.34 -21.71 -9.28
N SER A 151 -3.95 -20.68 -8.70
CA SER A 151 -4.90 -20.79 -7.60
C SER A 151 -6.15 -19.93 -7.84
N THR A 152 -7.18 -20.16 -7.06
CA THR A 152 -8.42 -19.34 -7.07
C THR A 152 -8.27 -17.99 -6.36
N SER A 153 -7.05 -17.63 -5.96
CA SER A 153 -6.73 -16.39 -5.26
C SER A 153 -5.79 -15.47 -6.06
N ILE A 154 -5.63 -15.72 -7.37
CA ILE A 154 -4.95 -14.78 -8.27
C ILE A 154 -5.83 -13.55 -8.51
N PRO A 155 -5.27 -12.39 -8.85
CA PRO A 155 -6.05 -11.16 -9.02
C PRO A 155 -7.25 -11.29 -9.95
N THR A 156 -7.11 -11.99 -11.07
CA THR A 156 -8.20 -12.19 -12.06
C THR A 156 -9.38 -13.01 -11.53
N GLU A 157 -9.14 -13.92 -10.58
CA GLU A 157 -10.19 -14.66 -9.86
C GLU A 157 -10.80 -13.85 -8.71
N MET A 158 -10.13 -12.76 -8.31
CA MET A 158 -10.48 -11.91 -7.18
C MET A 158 -11.11 -10.57 -7.61
N GLY A 159 -11.64 -10.49 -8.83
CA GLY A 159 -12.43 -9.33 -9.29
C GLY A 159 -11.70 -8.34 -10.18
N PHE A 160 -10.42 -8.54 -10.46
CA PHE A 160 -9.70 -7.75 -11.43
C PHE A 160 -9.88 -8.32 -12.84
N SER A 161 -10.08 -7.45 -13.83
CA SER A 161 -10.17 -7.81 -15.26
C SER A 161 -8.79 -7.92 -15.91
N TYR A 162 -7.81 -7.26 -15.32
CA TYR A 162 -6.44 -7.21 -15.78
C TYR A 162 -5.47 -7.24 -14.60
N PHE A 163 -4.38 -7.96 -14.74
CA PHE A 163 -3.29 -8.01 -13.78
C PHE A 163 -1.93 -8.05 -14.48
N TYR A 164 -0.98 -7.26 -13.97
CA TYR A 164 0.43 -7.37 -14.35
C TYR A 164 1.34 -7.15 -13.14
N GLY A 165 2.18 -8.15 -12.82
CA GLY A 165 3.11 -8.00 -11.68
C GLY A 165 3.52 -9.31 -11.00
N TYR A 166 3.72 -9.24 -9.69
CA TYR A 166 4.11 -10.37 -8.85
C TYR A 166 2.89 -10.96 -8.14
N ASN A 167 2.61 -12.25 -8.33
CA ASN A 167 1.64 -12.95 -7.49
C ASN A 167 2.19 -13.14 -6.06
N CYS A 168 3.45 -13.55 -5.97
CA CYS A 168 4.11 -13.92 -4.72
C CYS A 168 5.06 -12.82 -4.24
N GLN A 169 4.94 -12.39 -2.96
CA GLN A 169 5.80 -11.34 -2.38
C GLN A 169 7.29 -11.67 -2.46
N ARG A 170 7.64 -12.95 -2.33
CA ARG A 170 9.03 -13.39 -2.38
C ARG A 170 9.68 -13.14 -3.74
N MET A 171 8.93 -13.23 -4.83
CA MET A 171 9.43 -12.88 -6.16
C MET A 171 9.75 -11.39 -6.28
N ALA A 172 9.01 -10.53 -5.56
CA ALA A 172 9.26 -9.08 -5.51
C ALA A 172 10.51 -8.69 -4.69
N HIS A 173 11.23 -9.65 -4.11
CA HIS A 173 12.55 -9.42 -3.50
C HIS A 173 13.68 -9.31 -4.54
N ASN A 174 13.35 -9.21 -5.81
CA ASN A 174 14.23 -8.84 -6.92
C ASN A 174 13.43 -8.00 -7.90
N LEU A 175 13.87 -6.76 -8.17
CA LEU A 175 13.21 -5.86 -9.10
C LEU A 175 13.69 -6.04 -10.56
N TYR A 176 14.62 -6.98 -10.79
CA TYR A 176 14.98 -7.53 -12.11
C TYR A 176 14.70 -9.04 -12.14
N PRO A 177 13.41 -9.45 -11.99
CA PRO A 177 13.04 -10.86 -11.95
C PRO A 177 13.16 -11.47 -13.34
N PRO A 178 13.23 -12.82 -13.46
CA PRO A 178 13.23 -13.49 -14.76
C PRO A 178 11.85 -13.47 -15.44
N HIS A 179 10.79 -13.22 -14.70
CA HIS A 179 9.43 -13.07 -15.24
C HIS A 179 8.54 -12.25 -14.31
N LEU A 180 7.49 -11.68 -14.88
CA LEU A 180 6.30 -11.20 -14.22
C LEU A 180 5.08 -12.03 -14.65
N TRP A 181 3.93 -11.73 -14.10
CA TRP A 181 2.67 -12.35 -14.50
C TRP A 181 1.80 -11.34 -15.23
N GLU A 182 1.32 -11.70 -16.43
CA GLU A 182 0.22 -11.01 -17.09
C GLU A 182 -1.02 -11.91 -17.00
N ASN A 183 -1.95 -11.54 -16.15
CA ASN A 183 -3.11 -12.34 -15.74
C ASN A 183 -2.66 -13.71 -15.18
N ASP A 184 -2.86 -14.80 -15.91
CA ASP A 184 -2.52 -16.18 -15.55
C ASP A 184 -1.29 -16.72 -16.29
N LYS A 185 -0.57 -15.88 -17.05
CA LYS A 185 0.58 -16.29 -17.85
C LYS A 185 1.85 -15.57 -17.42
N ARG A 186 2.98 -16.27 -17.47
CA ARG A 186 4.28 -15.67 -17.26
C ARG A 186 4.70 -14.84 -18.46
N ASP A 187 5.04 -13.60 -18.21
CA ASP A 187 5.76 -12.72 -19.14
C ASP A 187 7.26 -12.78 -18.80
N PHE A 188 8.04 -13.44 -19.66
CA PHE A 188 9.48 -13.62 -19.43
C PHE A 188 10.24 -12.37 -19.80
N LEU A 189 11.10 -11.92 -18.88
CA LEU A 189 11.92 -10.73 -19.01
C LEU A 189 13.34 -11.08 -19.43
N ASP A 190 14.05 -10.13 -20.03
CA ASP A 190 15.47 -10.27 -20.40
C ASP A 190 16.39 -10.14 -19.16
N ASN A 191 16.15 -11.00 -18.18
CA ASN A 191 16.90 -11.05 -16.94
C ASN A 191 17.31 -12.49 -16.61
N LYS A 192 18.51 -12.65 -16.08
CA LYS A 192 18.96 -13.92 -15.50
C LYS A 192 18.36 -14.11 -14.12
N VAL A 193 18.16 -15.36 -13.73
CA VAL A 193 17.76 -15.70 -12.35
C VAL A 193 18.87 -15.36 -11.39
N VAL A 194 18.62 -14.45 -10.46
CA VAL A 194 19.57 -14.05 -9.41
C VAL A 194 18.84 -14.07 -8.07
N SER A 195 19.25 -14.99 -7.20
CA SER A 195 18.65 -15.12 -5.86
C SER A 195 18.83 -13.84 -5.04
N PRO A 196 17.78 -13.33 -4.36
CA PRO A 196 17.88 -12.14 -3.49
C PRO A 196 18.92 -12.25 -2.34
N ARG A 197 19.47 -13.42 -2.13
CA ARG A 197 20.52 -13.68 -1.12
C ARG A 197 21.94 -13.71 -1.68
N LEU A 198 22.10 -13.51 -2.99
CA LEU A 198 23.42 -13.46 -3.60
C LEU A 198 24.23 -12.30 -3.00
N LYS A 199 25.51 -12.56 -2.72
CA LYS A 199 26.47 -11.58 -2.20
C LYS A 199 27.57 -11.34 -3.21
N LEU A 200 28.38 -10.32 -2.98
CA LEU A 200 29.64 -10.16 -3.69
C LEU A 200 30.52 -11.41 -3.47
N GLN A 201 31.27 -11.78 -4.49
CA GLN A 201 32.20 -12.92 -4.40
C GLN A 201 33.39 -12.55 -3.51
N GLN A 202 33.95 -13.54 -2.87
CA GLN A 202 35.15 -13.34 -2.05
C GLN A 202 36.29 -12.73 -2.89
N GLY A 203 36.87 -11.63 -2.39
CA GLY A 203 37.95 -10.90 -3.06
C GLY A 203 37.50 -9.81 -4.04
N GLN A 204 36.21 -9.66 -4.31
CA GLN A 204 35.72 -8.49 -5.06
C GLN A 204 35.83 -7.23 -4.19
N ASP A 205 36.31 -6.14 -4.79
CA ASP A 205 36.34 -4.82 -4.15
C ASP A 205 34.91 -4.28 -4.01
N PRO A 206 34.41 -4.03 -2.78
CA PRO A 206 33.06 -3.51 -2.59
C PRO A 206 32.86 -2.07 -3.07
N TYR A 207 33.94 -1.34 -3.36
CA TYR A 207 33.88 0.02 -3.92
C TYR A 207 33.89 0.04 -5.45
N ASP A 208 34.21 -1.08 -6.12
CA ASP A 208 34.11 -1.20 -7.57
C ASP A 208 32.67 -1.43 -8.02
N GLU A 209 32.04 -0.39 -8.61
CA GLU A 209 30.66 -0.42 -9.12
C GLU A 209 30.43 -1.54 -10.12
N SER A 210 31.46 -2.00 -10.84
CA SER A 210 31.34 -3.05 -11.84
C SER A 210 30.92 -4.40 -11.24
N ASN A 211 31.21 -4.65 -9.96
CA ASN A 211 30.84 -5.86 -9.24
C ASN A 211 29.35 -5.96 -8.93
N TYR A 212 28.59 -4.86 -9.06
CA TYR A 212 27.15 -4.80 -8.78
C TYR A 212 26.26 -4.97 -10.03
N LYS A 213 26.86 -5.08 -11.23
CA LYS A 213 26.12 -5.24 -12.50
C LYS A 213 25.20 -6.45 -12.51
N VAL A 214 25.54 -7.53 -11.80
CA VAL A 214 24.73 -8.74 -11.69
C VAL A 214 23.35 -8.50 -11.04
N PHE A 215 23.26 -7.48 -10.18
CA PHE A 215 22.03 -7.12 -9.46
C PHE A 215 21.14 -6.13 -10.22
N ASN A 216 21.67 -5.40 -11.21
CA ASN A 216 20.98 -4.44 -12.03
C ASN A 216 21.07 -4.87 -13.50
N GLN A 217 20.01 -5.50 -14.00
CA GLN A 217 20.01 -6.16 -15.30
C GLN A 217 19.26 -5.29 -16.37
N ASN A 218 18.53 -5.92 -17.31
CA ASN A 218 17.97 -5.20 -18.46
C ASN A 218 16.54 -4.71 -18.18
N ASP A 219 15.65 -5.62 -17.78
CA ASP A 219 14.23 -5.33 -17.59
C ASP A 219 13.90 -5.04 -16.13
N TYR A 220 13.75 -3.75 -15.80
CA TYR A 220 13.35 -3.29 -14.48
C TYR A 220 11.84 -3.46 -14.29
N ALA A 221 11.41 -4.28 -13.36
CA ALA A 221 10.00 -4.62 -13.17
C ALA A 221 9.08 -3.41 -12.92
N PRO A 222 9.47 -2.38 -12.12
CA PRO A 222 8.65 -1.19 -11.98
C PRO A 222 8.43 -0.41 -13.28
N ASP A 223 9.39 -0.42 -14.23
CA ASP A 223 9.17 0.18 -15.57
C ASP A 223 8.10 -0.58 -16.34
N LYS A 224 8.22 -1.92 -16.37
CA LYS A 224 7.24 -2.77 -17.06
C LYS A 224 5.83 -2.59 -16.48
N MET A 225 5.72 -2.55 -15.16
CA MET A 225 4.45 -2.32 -14.46
C MET A 225 3.87 -0.95 -14.79
N HIS A 226 4.71 0.08 -14.86
CA HIS A 226 4.26 1.43 -15.17
C HIS A 226 3.70 1.53 -16.59
N VAL A 227 4.40 0.97 -17.57
CA VAL A 227 3.91 0.89 -18.95
C VAL A 227 2.55 0.18 -19.02
N LYS A 228 2.40 -0.95 -18.30
CA LYS A 228 1.14 -1.70 -18.26
C LYS A 228 0.00 -0.95 -17.53
N ALA A 229 0.32 -0.13 -16.54
CA ALA A 229 -0.66 0.77 -15.91
C ALA A 229 -1.15 1.83 -16.90
N GLN A 230 -0.23 2.43 -17.66
CA GLN A 230 -0.57 3.41 -18.70
C GLN A 230 -1.40 2.79 -19.82
N GLU A 231 -1.02 1.60 -20.31
CA GLU A 231 -1.79 0.83 -21.30
C GLU A 231 -3.21 0.50 -20.80
N PHE A 232 -3.34 0.12 -19.51
CA PHE A 232 -4.65 -0.14 -18.92
C PHE A 232 -5.53 1.11 -18.91
N ILE A 233 -5.01 2.27 -18.55
CA ILE A 233 -5.75 3.54 -18.58
C ILE A 233 -6.15 3.90 -20.02
N GLU A 234 -5.20 3.82 -20.96
CA GLU A 234 -5.44 4.14 -22.39
C GLU A 234 -6.53 3.26 -23.02
N ASN A 235 -6.59 1.99 -22.61
CA ASN A 235 -7.57 1.04 -23.16
C ASN A 235 -8.95 1.12 -22.49
N ASN A 236 -9.11 1.87 -21.38
CA ASN A 236 -10.34 1.87 -20.60
C ASN A 236 -10.88 3.27 -20.24
N TYR A 237 -10.28 4.35 -20.76
CA TYR A 237 -10.63 5.72 -20.36
C TYR A 237 -12.09 6.13 -20.69
N ASP A 238 -12.76 5.44 -21.60
CA ASP A 238 -14.18 5.67 -21.95
C ASP A 238 -15.17 4.99 -20.99
N ASN A 239 -14.67 4.26 -19.98
CA ASN A 239 -15.47 3.54 -18.99
C ASN A 239 -15.01 3.91 -17.58
N PRO A 240 -15.88 3.83 -16.56
CA PRO A 240 -15.40 3.94 -15.19
C PRO A 240 -14.46 2.78 -14.88
N PHE A 241 -13.27 3.11 -14.41
CA PHE A 241 -12.26 2.11 -14.05
C PHE A 241 -11.72 2.30 -12.63
N PHE A 242 -11.26 1.20 -12.06
CA PHE A 242 -10.46 1.17 -10.84
C PHE A 242 -9.09 0.58 -11.16
N LEU A 243 -8.03 1.34 -10.89
CA LEU A 243 -6.65 0.87 -10.99
C LEU A 243 -6.02 0.77 -9.60
N TYR A 244 -5.71 -0.46 -9.19
CA TYR A 244 -4.89 -0.73 -8.01
C TYR A 244 -3.42 -0.81 -8.42
N TYR A 245 -2.70 0.32 -8.24
CA TYR A 245 -1.28 0.41 -8.51
C TYR A 245 -0.49 0.05 -7.23
N ALA A 246 -0.27 -1.25 -7.03
CA ALA A 246 0.38 -1.82 -5.86
C ALA A 246 1.90 -1.93 -6.07
N SER A 247 2.59 -0.77 -6.12
CA SER A 247 4.02 -0.70 -6.41
C SER A 247 4.86 -1.51 -5.41
N PRO A 248 5.87 -2.30 -5.87
CA PRO A 248 6.77 -3.03 -4.98
C PRO A 248 7.86 -2.13 -4.36
N ILE A 249 7.97 -0.86 -4.74
CA ILE A 249 8.98 0.08 -4.24
C ILE A 249 8.34 1.13 -3.32
N PRO A 250 9.10 1.67 -2.34
CA PRO A 250 10.56 1.56 -2.14
C PRO A 250 11.04 0.39 -1.27
N HIS A 251 10.29 -0.73 -1.17
CA HIS A 251 10.74 -1.94 -0.47
C HIS A 251 12.08 -2.45 -1.03
N ALA A 252 12.96 -2.95 -0.15
CA ALA A 252 14.21 -3.57 -0.56
C ALA A 252 13.99 -4.83 -1.44
N PRO A 253 14.89 -5.14 -2.39
CA PRO A 253 16.26 -4.65 -2.53
C PRO A 253 16.34 -3.24 -3.11
N LEU A 254 17.43 -2.54 -2.79
CA LEU A 254 17.70 -1.22 -3.32
C LEU A 254 18.16 -1.33 -4.77
N GLN A 255 17.25 -1.11 -5.67
CA GLN A 255 17.45 -1.15 -7.12
C GLN A 255 16.61 -0.03 -7.75
N ALA A 256 17.23 0.83 -8.56
CA ALA A 256 16.58 1.97 -9.19
C ALA A 256 17.23 2.27 -10.56
N PRO A 257 16.56 3.06 -11.43
CA PRO A 257 17.14 3.51 -12.67
C PRO A 257 18.44 4.29 -12.43
N LYS A 258 19.49 3.93 -13.19
CA LYS A 258 20.84 4.47 -12.97
C LYS A 258 20.89 6.00 -13.03
N TYR A 259 20.13 6.64 -13.89
CA TYR A 259 20.14 8.11 -14.03
C TYR A 259 19.68 8.83 -12.75
N LEU A 260 18.74 8.25 -12.00
CA LEU A 260 18.32 8.78 -10.70
C LEU A 260 19.36 8.47 -9.60
N VAL A 261 19.92 7.28 -9.62
CA VAL A 261 21.03 6.95 -8.69
C VAL A 261 22.18 7.94 -8.87
N ASP A 262 22.59 8.22 -10.13
CA ASP A 262 23.66 9.18 -10.43
C ASP A 262 23.31 10.61 -9.98
N LYS A 263 22.03 11.03 -10.13
CA LYS A 263 21.53 12.29 -9.58
C LYS A 263 21.77 12.38 -8.08
N TYR A 264 21.35 11.38 -7.33
CA TYR A 264 21.47 11.39 -5.87
C TYR A 264 22.89 11.18 -5.37
N ARG A 265 23.75 10.47 -6.10
CA ARG A 265 25.19 10.43 -5.83
C ARG A 265 25.81 11.82 -5.86
N ASN A 266 25.42 12.66 -6.81
CA ASN A 266 25.92 14.05 -6.87
C ASN A 266 25.41 14.92 -5.71
N ILE A 267 24.25 14.61 -5.12
CA ILE A 267 23.65 15.33 -3.99
C ILE A 267 24.23 14.83 -2.65
N ILE A 268 24.34 13.52 -2.47
CA ILE A 268 24.70 12.86 -1.22
C ILE A 268 26.22 12.74 -1.08
N GLY A 269 26.93 12.56 -2.20
CA GLY A 269 28.38 12.32 -2.24
C GLY A 269 28.74 10.83 -2.17
N GLU A 270 29.98 10.55 -1.80
CA GLU A 270 30.49 9.17 -1.65
C GLU A 270 29.92 8.55 -0.38
N GLU A 271 29.56 7.27 -0.45
CA GLU A 271 28.96 6.50 0.64
C GLU A 271 29.52 5.07 0.70
N ASP A 272 29.49 4.49 1.89
CA ASP A 272 29.89 3.10 2.09
C ASP A 272 28.88 2.14 1.45
N PRO A 273 29.34 1.10 0.78
CA PRO A 273 28.47 0.13 0.15
C PRO A 273 27.74 -0.73 1.20
N TYR A 274 26.48 -1.06 0.91
CA TYR A 274 25.75 -2.08 1.64
C TYR A 274 26.16 -3.48 1.13
N LEU A 275 26.61 -4.37 2.02
CA LEU A 275 27.11 -5.69 1.65
C LEU A 275 26.09 -6.84 1.80
N GLY A 276 24.86 -6.51 2.16
CA GLY A 276 23.79 -7.48 2.30
C GLY A 276 23.72 -8.19 3.67
N ASP A 277 24.34 -7.67 4.69
CA ASP A 277 24.36 -8.20 6.07
C ASP A 277 22.96 -8.20 6.72
N LYS A 278 22.11 -7.24 6.36
CA LYS A 278 20.70 -7.14 6.81
C LYS A 278 19.69 -7.68 5.78
N GLY A 279 20.07 -8.67 4.98
CA GLY A 279 19.23 -9.27 3.94
C GLY A 279 19.30 -8.54 2.58
N TYR A 280 18.71 -9.11 1.56
CA TYR A 280 18.70 -8.61 0.18
C TYR A 280 20.08 -8.50 -0.50
N PHE A 281 20.11 -7.93 -1.68
CA PHE A 281 21.34 -7.73 -2.46
C PHE A 281 22.28 -6.69 -1.84
N PRO A 282 23.58 -6.81 -2.06
CA PRO A 282 24.51 -5.71 -1.89
C PRO A 282 24.17 -4.55 -2.83
N THR A 283 24.41 -3.32 -2.38
CA THR A 283 24.17 -2.10 -3.15
C THR A 283 25.35 -1.15 -2.99
N ARG A 284 25.91 -0.65 -4.11
CA ARG A 284 27.10 0.22 -4.05
C ARG A 284 26.81 1.57 -3.43
N TYR A 285 25.65 2.14 -3.72
CA TYR A 285 25.22 3.46 -3.26
C TYR A 285 23.84 3.36 -2.58
N PRO A 286 23.75 2.86 -1.34
CA PRO A 286 22.47 2.54 -0.72
C PRO A 286 21.57 3.75 -0.51
N ARG A 287 22.09 4.90 0.00
CA ARG A 287 21.30 6.12 0.17
C ARG A 287 20.85 6.69 -1.16
N ALA A 288 21.77 6.82 -2.12
CA ALA A 288 21.44 7.36 -3.43
C ALA A 288 20.41 6.48 -4.15
N THR A 289 20.50 5.15 -4.04
CA THR A 289 19.55 4.23 -4.64
C THR A 289 18.17 4.31 -3.97
N TYR A 290 18.11 4.41 -2.64
CA TYR A 290 16.83 4.56 -1.93
C TYR A 290 16.11 5.86 -2.28
N ALA A 291 16.84 6.97 -2.29
CA ALA A 291 16.29 8.25 -2.72
C ALA A 291 15.79 8.20 -4.18
N ALA A 292 16.54 7.55 -5.06
CA ALA A 292 16.15 7.33 -6.45
C ALA A 292 14.87 6.50 -6.59
N MET A 293 14.67 5.46 -5.77
CA MET A 293 13.43 4.66 -5.76
C MET A 293 12.21 5.51 -5.41
N ILE A 294 12.33 6.40 -4.43
CA ILE A 294 11.21 7.26 -3.99
C ILE A 294 10.93 8.36 -5.02
N GLU A 295 11.96 9.00 -5.58
CA GLU A 295 11.71 9.96 -6.68
C GLU A 295 11.11 9.26 -7.91
N TYR A 296 11.49 8.01 -8.15
CA TYR A 296 10.96 7.26 -9.29
C TYR A 296 9.45 7.03 -9.18
N ILE A 297 8.93 6.71 -7.98
CA ILE A 297 7.47 6.63 -7.80
C ILE A 297 6.77 7.98 -7.99
N ASP A 298 7.42 9.08 -7.62
CA ASP A 298 6.90 10.42 -7.87
C ASP A 298 6.80 10.75 -9.36
N ILE A 299 7.82 10.37 -10.13
CA ILE A 299 7.81 10.52 -11.60
C ILE A 299 6.64 9.72 -12.20
N GLN A 300 6.46 8.47 -11.78
CA GLN A 300 5.36 7.61 -12.25
C GLN A 300 3.99 8.21 -11.96
N VAL A 301 3.80 8.81 -10.78
CA VAL A 301 2.55 9.55 -10.46
C VAL A 301 2.36 10.73 -11.41
N GLY A 302 3.41 11.50 -11.68
CA GLY A 302 3.37 12.62 -12.61
C GLY A 302 2.95 12.20 -14.01
N GLU A 303 3.54 11.14 -14.54
CA GLU A 303 3.24 10.60 -15.88
C GLU A 303 1.79 10.10 -15.99
N ILE A 304 1.26 9.43 -14.96
CA ILE A 304 -0.17 9.04 -14.92
C ILE A 304 -1.07 10.28 -14.88
N VAL A 305 -0.76 11.29 -14.07
CA VAL A 305 -1.54 12.53 -14.01
C VAL A 305 -1.56 13.25 -15.36
N ASP A 306 -0.44 13.31 -16.06
CA ASP A 306 -0.36 13.94 -17.38
C ASP A 306 -1.12 13.12 -18.44
N GLN A 307 -1.11 11.79 -18.36
CA GLN A 307 -1.94 10.93 -19.18
C GLN A 307 -3.44 11.19 -18.96
N LEU A 308 -3.90 11.26 -17.71
CA LEU A 308 -5.30 11.55 -17.37
C LEU A 308 -5.75 12.91 -17.91
N LYS A 309 -4.88 13.94 -17.83
CA LYS A 309 -5.13 15.26 -18.41
C LYS A 309 -5.21 15.20 -19.93
N ARG A 310 -4.30 14.50 -20.60
CA ARG A 310 -4.29 14.31 -22.06
C ARG A 310 -5.58 13.62 -22.55
N LEU A 311 -6.09 12.67 -21.77
CA LEU A 311 -7.34 11.95 -22.05
C LEU A 311 -8.61 12.73 -21.62
N ASN A 312 -8.47 13.92 -21.01
CA ASN A 312 -9.57 14.73 -20.48
C ASN A 312 -10.44 14.04 -19.41
N ILE A 313 -9.87 13.12 -18.63
CA ILE A 313 -10.55 12.40 -17.55
C ILE A 313 -10.00 12.75 -16.16
N TYR A 314 -8.95 13.59 -16.06
CA TYR A 314 -8.30 13.95 -14.78
C TYR A 314 -9.27 14.50 -13.76
N ASP A 315 -10.16 15.41 -14.16
CA ASP A 315 -11.10 16.07 -13.26
C ASP A 315 -12.10 15.09 -12.61
N ASN A 316 -12.49 14.03 -13.36
CA ASN A 316 -13.37 12.97 -12.85
C ASN A 316 -12.62 11.72 -12.39
N THR A 317 -11.35 11.85 -12.06
CA THR A 317 -10.54 10.75 -11.48
C THR A 317 -10.15 11.07 -10.04
N ILE A 318 -10.43 10.12 -9.15
CA ILE A 318 -9.98 10.15 -7.76
C ILE A 318 -8.63 9.46 -7.69
N ILE A 319 -7.62 10.15 -7.18
CA ILE A 319 -6.28 9.61 -6.95
C ILE A 319 -6.06 9.50 -5.44
N LEU A 320 -5.82 8.29 -4.96
CA LEU A 320 -5.49 7.97 -3.58
C LEU A 320 -4.03 7.50 -3.53
N ILE A 321 -3.23 8.05 -2.64
CA ILE A 321 -1.80 7.70 -2.48
C ILE A 321 -1.55 7.34 -1.02
N THR A 322 -1.07 6.11 -0.75
CA THR A 322 -0.72 5.66 0.60
C THR A 322 0.28 4.50 0.58
N SER A 323 0.63 3.97 1.74
CA SER A 323 1.57 2.86 1.94
C SER A 323 0.93 1.70 2.70
N ASP A 324 1.49 0.51 2.54
CA ASP A 324 1.02 -0.70 3.23
C ASP A 324 1.51 -0.79 4.68
N ASN A 325 2.64 -0.17 5.03
CA ASN A 325 3.17 -0.04 6.38
C ASN A 325 4.22 1.07 6.45
N GLY A 326 4.73 1.36 7.65
CA GLY A 326 5.84 2.27 7.84
C GLY A 326 7.15 1.77 7.22
N PRO A 327 8.22 2.61 7.22
CA PRO A 327 9.44 2.35 6.49
C PRO A 327 10.21 1.14 7.03
N THR A 328 11.00 0.52 6.15
CA THR A 328 11.87 -0.60 6.49
C THR A 328 13.19 -0.12 7.11
N TYR A 329 13.83 -1.02 7.85
CA TYR A 329 15.19 -0.89 8.38
C TYR A 329 16.14 -1.96 7.81
N ALA A 330 15.65 -2.74 6.82
CA ALA A 330 16.39 -3.83 6.19
C ALA A 330 16.99 -3.42 4.84
N GLY A 331 17.85 -4.27 4.28
CA GLY A 331 18.30 -4.17 2.89
C GLY A 331 19.20 -2.97 2.57
N GLY A 332 19.81 -2.33 3.57
CA GLY A 332 20.68 -1.17 3.37
C GLY A 332 19.99 0.18 3.44
N VAL A 333 18.69 0.23 3.78
CA VAL A 333 17.98 1.50 3.99
C VAL A 333 18.53 2.23 5.20
N ASP A 334 18.94 3.49 5.01
CA ASP A 334 19.37 4.40 6.06
C ASP A 334 18.19 5.30 6.48
N PHE A 335 17.28 4.72 7.26
CA PHE A 335 16.05 5.37 7.71
C PHE A 335 16.32 6.58 8.63
N GLU A 336 17.45 6.61 9.34
CA GLU A 336 17.85 7.74 10.19
C GLU A 336 18.29 8.93 9.32
N TYR A 337 19.11 8.70 8.30
CA TYR A 337 19.57 9.72 7.36
C TYR A 337 18.39 10.40 6.66
N PHE A 338 17.39 9.65 6.23
CA PHE A 338 16.21 10.18 5.55
C PHE A 338 15.10 10.63 6.51
N ASN A 339 15.24 10.42 7.81
CA ASN A 339 14.17 10.63 8.78
C ASN A 339 12.85 9.98 8.32
N SER A 340 12.94 8.71 7.90
CA SER A 340 11.87 7.99 7.19
C SER A 340 10.57 7.88 7.98
N THR A 341 10.61 7.85 9.32
CA THR A 341 9.41 7.89 10.17
C THR A 341 8.85 9.31 10.37
N GLY A 342 9.59 10.35 9.98
CA GLY A 342 9.17 11.74 10.13
C GLY A 342 9.08 12.20 11.59
N LEU A 343 7.87 12.36 12.09
CA LEU A 343 7.61 12.85 13.46
C LEU A 343 7.78 11.78 14.55
N PHE A 344 7.84 10.51 14.16
CA PHE A 344 7.80 9.37 15.08
C PHE A 344 9.20 8.89 15.45
N GLN A 345 9.27 7.88 16.31
CA GLN A 345 10.54 7.33 16.77
C GLN A 345 11.23 6.53 15.65
N ASN A 346 12.46 6.94 15.28
CA ASN A 346 13.33 6.19 14.40
C ASN A 346 14.02 5.06 15.18
N ASP A 347 13.32 3.94 15.40
CA ASP A 347 13.81 2.75 16.07
C ASP A 347 13.30 1.51 15.33
N PRO A 348 14.17 0.57 14.91
CA PRO A 348 13.76 -0.67 14.24
C PRO A 348 12.68 -1.48 14.98
N LYS A 349 12.55 -1.32 16.30
CA LYS A 349 11.51 -1.96 17.11
C LYS A 349 10.22 -1.14 17.21
N ARG A 350 10.13 -0.02 16.47
CA ARG A 350 8.98 0.88 16.44
C ARG A 350 8.56 1.25 15.00
N MET A 351 9.20 0.62 14.01
CA MET A 351 8.94 0.78 12.58
C MET A 351 8.24 -0.47 12.02
N LYS A 352 8.40 -0.75 10.72
CA LYS A 352 7.86 -1.97 10.06
C LYS A 352 7.97 -3.21 10.96
N GLY A 353 6.86 -3.94 11.13
CA GLY A 353 6.76 -5.11 12.02
C GLY A 353 6.24 -4.80 13.42
N TYR A 354 6.02 -3.52 13.76
CA TYR A 354 5.52 -3.11 15.06
C TYR A 354 4.34 -2.15 14.94
N THR A 355 3.38 -2.23 15.88
CA THR A 355 2.15 -1.43 15.89
C THR A 355 2.33 -0.03 16.50
N TYR A 356 3.56 0.41 16.73
CA TYR A 356 3.87 1.80 17.09
C TYR A 356 3.63 2.76 15.92
N GLU A 357 3.54 4.06 16.20
CA GLU A 357 3.28 5.10 15.19
C GLU A 357 4.20 4.97 13.97
N GLY A 358 5.51 4.81 14.18
CA GLY A 358 6.47 4.63 13.09
C GLY A 358 6.26 3.40 12.22
N GLY A 359 5.53 2.39 12.70
CA GLY A 359 5.25 1.16 11.97
C GLY A 359 3.92 1.14 11.23
N VAL A 360 2.94 1.93 11.68
CA VAL A 360 1.58 1.89 11.13
C VAL A 360 1.03 3.24 10.66
N ARG A 361 1.60 4.38 11.06
CA ARG A 361 1.17 5.68 10.56
C ARG A 361 1.89 5.99 9.26
N VAL A 362 1.12 6.20 8.20
CA VAL A 362 1.60 6.29 6.81
C VAL A 362 1.07 7.55 6.13
N PRO A 363 1.71 8.04 5.05
CA PRO A 363 1.16 9.15 4.29
C PRO A 363 -0.17 8.74 3.64
N PHE A 364 -1.12 9.68 3.58
CA PHE A 364 -2.34 9.53 2.79
C PHE A 364 -2.70 10.84 2.13
N ILE A 365 -2.82 10.80 0.81
CA ILE A 365 -3.12 11.97 -0.04
C ILE A 365 -4.31 11.61 -0.92
N VAL A 366 -5.26 12.54 -1.05
CA VAL A 366 -6.43 12.39 -1.91
C VAL A 366 -6.52 13.58 -2.86
N SER A 367 -6.60 13.30 -4.16
CA SER A 367 -6.88 14.30 -5.19
C SER A 367 -8.14 13.92 -5.96
N TRP A 368 -9.07 14.86 -6.09
CA TRP A 368 -10.29 14.73 -6.88
C TRP A 368 -10.73 16.11 -7.38
N PRO A 369 -10.19 16.58 -8.51
CA PRO A 369 -10.35 17.97 -8.93
C PRO A 369 -11.81 18.43 -9.11
N ASN A 370 -12.73 17.53 -9.51
CA ASN A 370 -14.15 17.87 -9.61
C ASN A 370 -14.81 18.21 -8.27
N LYS A 371 -14.37 17.61 -7.17
CA LYS A 371 -15.01 17.76 -5.85
C LYS A 371 -14.15 18.50 -4.83
N ILE A 372 -12.85 18.29 -4.85
CA ILE A 372 -11.92 18.91 -3.91
C ILE A 372 -11.31 20.12 -4.60
N LYS A 373 -11.79 21.33 -4.26
CA LYS A 373 -11.36 22.58 -4.91
C LYS A 373 -10.22 23.29 -4.19
N ASN A 374 -10.04 23.01 -2.92
CA ASN A 374 -9.04 23.68 -2.08
C ASN A 374 -8.22 22.65 -1.31
N LYS A 375 -6.94 22.97 -1.09
CA LYS A 375 -6.08 22.24 -0.18
C LYS A 375 -6.69 22.18 1.21
N ARG A 376 -6.77 21.00 1.80
CA ARG A 376 -7.10 20.82 3.22
C ARG A 376 -6.14 19.85 3.88
N ILE A 377 -5.81 20.13 5.12
CA ILE A 377 -5.08 19.21 5.99
C ILE A 377 -6.15 18.55 6.87
N ILE A 378 -6.21 17.23 6.83
CA ILE A 378 -7.17 16.41 7.55
C ILE A 378 -6.42 15.73 8.71
N ASP A 379 -6.81 16.03 9.92
CA ASP A 379 -6.26 15.44 11.16
C ASP A 379 -7.17 14.35 11.75
N GLU A 380 -8.33 14.11 11.13
CA GLU A 380 -9.23 13.05 11.52
C GLU A 380 -8.58 11.67 11.43
N VAL A 381 -8.73 10.87 12.48
CA VAL A 381 -8.16 9.53 12.59
C VAL A 381 -8.83 8.59 11.60
N SER A 382 -8.07 8.10 10.64
CA SER A 382 -8.54 7.18 9.59
C SER A 382 -7.54 6.07 9.32
N ILE A 383 -7.98 4.97 8.74
CA ILE A 383 -7.19 3.75 8.59
C ILE A 383 -7.51 3.03 7.29
N SER A 384 -6.61 2.19 6.80
CA SER A 384 -6.71 1.57 5.48
C SER A 384 -7.97 0.72 5.26
N TYR A 385 -8.58 0.15 6.29
CA TYR A 385 -9.86 -0.55 6.12
C TYR A 385 -11.07 0.38 5.88
N ASP A 386 -10.90 1.70 6.03
CA ASP A 386 -11.89 2.71 5.63
C ASP A 386 -11.97 2.88 4.10
N ILE A 387 -10.93 2.44 3.39
CA ILE A 387 -10.88 2.53 1.93
C ILE A 387 -11.96 1.67 1.27
N PHE A 388 -12.27 0.49 1.84
CA PHE A 388 -13.33 -0.37 1.32
C PHE A 388 -14.69 0.35 1.28
N PRO A 389 -15.29 0.81 2.41
CA PRO A 389 -16.57 1.50 2.37
C PRO A 389 -16.49 2.83 1.59
N THR A 390 -15.35 3.53 1.61
CA THR A 390 -15.15 4.76 0.83
C THR A 390 -15.26 4.52 -0.66
N ILE A 391 -14.55 3.53 -1.20
CA ILE A 391 -14.58 3.20 -2.62
C ILE A 391 -15.99 2.65 -2.99
N SER A 392 -16.60 1.87 -2.12
CA SER A 392 -17.95 1.32 -2.33
C SER A 392 -18.99 2.43 -2.48
N GLU A 393 -18.98 3.44 -1.60
CA GLU A 393 -19.85 4.61 -1.68
C GLU A 393 -19.60 5.43 -2.95
N LEU A 394 -18.32 5.76 -3.25
CA LEU A 394 -17.92 6.52 -4.44
C LEU A 394 -18.37 5.87 -5.75
N SER A 395 -18.41 4.55 -5.78
CA SER A 395 -18.76 3.77 -6.97
C SER A 395 -20.24 3.42 -7.09
N GLY A 396 -21.05 3.72 -6.05
CA GLY A 396 -22.46 3.32 -5.96
C GLY A 396 -22.66 1.83 -5.68
N VAL A 397 -21.67 1.13 -5.16
CA VAL A 397 -21.78 -0.27 -4.72
C VAL A 397 -22.77 -0.42 -3.59
N ASP A 398 -22.84 0.53 -2.66
CA ASP A 398 -23.71 0.51 -1.50
C ASP A 398 -25.18 0.47 -1.86
N GLU A 399 -25.54 1.00 -3.04
CA GLU A 399 -26.90 0.93 -3.58
C GLU A 399 -27.26 -0.47 -4.12
N LEU A 400 -26.26 -1.31 -4.41
CA LEU A 400 -26.43 -2.60 -5.08
C LEU A 400 -26.22 -3.79 -4.15
N TYR A 401 -25.39 -3.63 -3.09
CA TYR A 401 -24.94 -4.75 -2.27
C TYR A 401 -24.96 -4.41 -0.78
N THR A 402 -25.32 -5.41 0.02
CA THR A 402 -25.13 -5.38 1.48
C THR A 402 -23.85 -6.12 1.82
N TYR A 403 -22.98 -5.50 2.60
CA TYR A 403 -21.72 -6.07 3.09
C TYR A 403 -21.42 -5.62 4.53
N SER A 404 -20.50 -6.29 5.19
CA SER A 404 -20.02 -5.89 6.51
C SER A 404 -18.53 -5.55 6.44
N THR A 405 -18.14 -4.46 7.09
CA THR A 405 -16.77 -3.99 7.19
C THR A 405 -16.53 -3.36 8.56
N ASP A 406 -15.28 -3.33 9.00
CA ASP A 406 -14.86 -2.62 10.22
C ASP A 406 -14.57 -1.13 9.93
N GLY A 407 -14.56 -0.74 8.66
CA GLY A 407 -14.27 0.61 8.20
C GLY A 407 -15.46 1.54 8.20
N VAL A 408 -15.16 2.84 8.12
CA VAL A 408 -16.13 3.94 7.96
C VAL A 408 -15.76 4.71 6.69
N SER A 409 -16.78 5.10 5.89
CA SER A 409 -16.54 5.85 4.67
C SER A 409 -15.95 7.24 4.94
N LEU A 410 -14.96 7.62 4.15
CA LEU A 410 -14.30 8.92 4.18
C LEU A 410 -14.92 9.93 3.18
N VAL A 411 -15.98 9.58 2.47
CA VAL A 411 -16.57 10.42 1.39
C VAL A 411 -17.03 11.76 1.93
N ASP A 412 -17.67 11.80 3.08
CA ASP A 412 -18.12 13.05 3.70
C ASP A 412 -16.94 13.95 4.12
N ILE A 413 -15.81 13.35 4.56
CA ILE A 413 -14.55 14.09 4.82
C ILE A 413 -13.98 14.63 3.50
N PHE A 414 -13.93 13.81 2.44
CA PHE A 414 -13.41 14.23 1.14
C PHE A 414 -14.20 15.41 0.57
N THR A 415 -15.53 15.36 0.70
CA THR A 415 -16.45 16.34 0.13
C THR A 415 -16.78 17.52 1.05
N ASP A 416 -16.13 17.62 2.21
CA ASP A 416 -16.31 18.71 3.19
C ASP A 416 -17.71 18.79 3.79
N LYS A 417 -18.43 17.67 3.85
CA LYS A 417 -19.74 17.59 4.48
C LYS A 417 -19.66 17.34 5.97
N LYS A 418 -18.62 16.62 6.41
CA LYS A 418 -18.29 16.35 7.81
C LYS A 418 -16.81 16.59 8.07
N ASN A 419 -16.47 16.93 9.32
CA ASN A 419 -15.08 17.12 9.78
C ASN A 419 -14.62 15.99 10.70
N SER A 420 -15.52 15.07 11.08
CA SER A 420 -15.22 13.94 11.98
C SER A 420 -15.95 12.68 11.53
N LEU A 421 -15.39 11.54 11.90
CA LEU A 421 -15.96 10.21 11.69
C LEU A 421 -16.65 9.72 12.97
N GLU A 422 -17.74 8.98 12.79
CA GLU A 422 -18.44 8.33 13.90
C GLU A 422 -17.79 6.97 14.21
N ARG A 423 -16.70 7.01 15.00
CA ARG A 423 -16.06 5.80 15.52
C ARG A 423 -15.48 6.06 16.91
N ASP A 424 -15.47 5.01 17.74
CA ASP A 424 -14.89 5.09 19.07
C ASP A 424 -13.39 4.85 19.09
N TYR A 425 -12.89 3.96 18.22
CA TYR A 425 -11.48 3.56 18.14
C TYR A 425 -11.12 2.94 16.78
N ILE A 426 -9.81 2.83 16.54
CA ILE A 426 -9.22 1.97 15.49
C ILE A 426 -8.40 0.86 16.15
N TYR A 427 -8.31 -0.32 15.48
CA TYR A 427 -7.74 -1.52 16.08
C TYR A 427 -6.76 -2.23 15.15
N TRP A 428 -5.71 -2.80 15.73
CA TRP A 428 -4.72 -3.64 15.07
C TRP A 428 -4.53 -4.96 15.82
N GLU A 429 -4.37 -6.03 15.06
CA GLU A 429 -3.90 -7.32 15.55
C GLU A 429 -2.89 -7.89 14.58
N PHE A 430 -1.72 -8.25 15.11
CA PHE A 430 -0.60 -8.75 14.33
C PHE A 430 0.09 -9.92 15.05
N PRO A 431 -0.14 -11.18 14.62
CA PRO A 431 0.34 -12.38 15.32
C PRO A 431 1.81 -12.69 15.15
N SER A 432 2.54 -11.99 14.28
CA SER A 432 3.99 -12.14 14.13
C SER A 432 4.77 -11.26 15.12
N TYR A 433 6.09 -11.35 15.13
CA TYR A 433 6.98 -10.59 16.02
C TYR A 433 6.58 -10.67 17.51
N GLY A 434 6.23 -11.89 17.96
CA GLY A 434 5.83 -12.13 19.36
C GLY A 434 4.32 -12.00 19.61
N GLY A 435 3.54 -11.55 18.65
CA GLY A 435 2.10 -11.26 18.76
C GLY A 435 1.86 -9.88 19.37
N GLN A 436 1.04 -9.07 18.69
CA GLN A 436 0.74 -7.69 19.08
C GLN A 436 -0.74 -7.39 18.91
N GLN A 437 -1.32 -6.65 19.85
CA GLN A 437 -2.58 -5.94 19.70
C GLN A 437 -2.35 -4.47 19.99
N ALA A 438 -3.02 -3.59 19.29
CA ALA A 438 -3.03 -2.17 19.58
C ALA A 438 -4.40 -1.57 19.26
N ALA A 439 -4.74 -0.47 19.92
CA ALA A 439 -5.89 0.34 19.59
C ALA A 439 -5.59 1.81 19.88
N ARG A 440 -6.23 2.71 19.11
CA ARG A 440 -6.23 4.15 19.38
C ARG A 440 -7.68 4.61 19.61
N MET A 441 -7.89 5.31 20.71
CA MET A 441 -9.16 5.92 21.12
C MET A 441 -8.90 7.39 21.47
N GLY A 442 -9.33 8.29 20.60
CA GLY A 442 -8.97 9.70 20.70
C GLY A 442 -7.45 9.90 20.66
N ASP A 443 -6.89 10.54 21.68
CA ASP A 443 -5.45 10.77 21.80
C ASP A 443 -4.69 9.62 22.48
N TYR A 444 -5.41 8.70 23.15
CA TYR A 444 -4.77 7.56 23.77
C TYR A 444 -4.55 6.41 22.79
N LYS A 445 -3.35 5.82 22.86
CA LYS A 445 -3.01 4.57 22.15
C LYS A 445 -2.45 3.55 23.13
N ALA A 446 -3.00 2.35 23.07
CA ALA A 446 -2.58 1.22 23.88
C ALA A 446 -1.95 0.13 23.02
N ILE A 447 -0.87 -0.48 23.51
CA ILE A 447 -0.13 -1.54 22.80
C ILE A 447 0.13 -2.71 23.77
N LEU A 448 -0.26 -3.91 23.35
CA LEU A 448 0.09 -5.17 24.00
C LEU A 448 0.98 -5.97 23.03
N LYS A 449 2.24 -6.19 23.40
CA LYS A 449 3.24 -6.90 22.58
C LYS A 449 3.76 -8.15 23.28
N ASP A 450 4.48 -9.01 22.54
CA ASP A 450 5.04 -10.27 23.06
C ASP A 450 3.99 -11.20 23.69
N ILE A 451 2.79 -11.16 23.17
CA ILE A 451 1.63 -11.93 23.65
C ILE A 451 1.94 -13.43 23.68
N LYS A 452 2.58 -13.94 22.64
CA LYS A 452 2.97 -15.36 22.51
C LYS A 452 4.06 -15.79 23.49
N LYS A 453 4.79 -14.80 24.08
CA LYS A 453 5.80 -15.03 25.12
C LYS A 453 5.21 -14.91 26.54
N GLY A 454 3.91 -14.68 26.64
CA GLY A 454 3.21 -14.59 27.93
C GLY A 454 3.12 -13.19 28.49
N ASN A 455 3.49 -12.14 27.78
CA ASN A 455 3.31 -10.78 28.25
C ASN A 455 1.81 -10.42 28.34
N ARG A 456 1.45 -9.65 29.38
CA ARG A 456 0.09 -9.19 29.68
C ARG A 456 0.05 -7.68 29.96
N LYS A 457 1.22 -7.05 30.01
CA LYS A 457 1.32 -5.63 30.31
C LYS A 457 1.00 -4.82 29.06
N ILE A 458 -0.05 -4.03 29.12
CA ILE A 458 -0.40 -3.01 28.15
C ILE A 458 0.47 -1.78 28.39
N GLU A 459 1.10 -1.25 27.35
CA GLU A 459 1.70 0.08 27.32
C GLU A 459 0.62 1.08 26.88
N LEU A 460 0.55 2.25 27.52
CA LEU A 460 -0.40 3.32 27.19
C LEU A 460 0.36 4.61 26.91
N PHE A 461 0.00 5.28 25.82
CA PHE A 461 0.61 6.54 25.38
C PHE A 461 -0.46 7.60 25.12
N ASP A 462 -0.17 8.86 25.45
CA ASP A 462 -0.95 10.03 25.05
C ASP A 462 -0.27 10.66 23.82
N LEU A 463 -0.83 10.43 22.64
CA LEU A 463 -0.27 10.90 21.37
C LEU A 463 -0.37 12.43 21.18
N SER A 464 -1.18 13.13 21.97
CA SER A 464 -1.22 14.60 21.95
C SER A 464 0.03 15.22 22.56
N LEU A 465 0.69 14.49 23.47
CA LEU A 465 1.87 14.92 24.21
C LEU A 465 3.13 14.15 23.83
N ASP A 466 2.99 12.91 23.37
CA ASP A 466 4.08 11.96 23.11
C ASP A 466 3.87 11.19 21.80
N LEU A 467 4.04 11.86 20.67
CA LEU A 467 3.97 11.22 19.33
C LEU A 467 5.05 10.16 19.09
N LYS A 468 6.08 10.13 19.93
CA LYS A 468 7.18 9.16 19.86
C LYS A 468 6.95 7.91 20.70
N GLU A 469 5.87 7.87 21.48
CA GLU A 469 5.47 6.75 22.32
C GLU A 469 6.59 6.31 23.30
N GLN A 470 7.29 7.29 23.91
CA GLN A 470 8.45 7.05 24.78
C GLN A 470 8.06 6.87 26.25
N ASN A 471 6.93 7.43 26.68
CA ASN A 471 6.50 7.49 28.06
C ASN A 471 5.26 6.62 28.27
N ASP A 472 5.44 5.41 28.84
CA ASP A 472 4.34 4.52 29.23
C ASP A 472 3.64 5.06 30.49
N ILE A 473 2.43 5.62 30.31
CA ILE A 473 1.58 6.19 31.36
C ILE A 473 0.53 5.19 31.89
N SER A 474 0.63 3.91 31.58
CA SER A 474 -0.36 2.90 31.93
C SER A 474 -0.64 2.79 33.44
N SER A 475 0.37 3.03 34.26
CA SER A 475 0.23 3.02 35.73
C SER A 475 -0.57 4.20 36.31
N GLU A 476 -0.62 5.32 35.56
CA GLU A 476 -1.31 6.54 35.96
C GLU A 476 -2.80 6.53 35.60
N TYR A 477 -3.15 5.77 34.52
CA TYR A 477 -4.51 5.72 33.97
C TYR A 477 -5.10 4.29 33.90
N PRO A 478 -5.24 3.58 35.03
CA PRO A 478 -5.69 2.18 35.03
C PRO A 478 -7.11 1.98 34.46
N GLU A 479 -7.98 2.99 34.56
CA GLU A 479 -9.34 2.93 33.95
C GLU A 479 -9.26 2.95 32.43
N VAL A 480 -8.38 3.78 31.85
CA VAL A 480 -8.18 3.84 30.41
C VAL A 480 -7.61 2.51 29.90
N VAL A 481 -6.65 1.92 30.63
CA VAL A 481 -6.10 0.60 30.31
C VAL A 481 -7.19 -0.48 30.30
N ARG A 482 -8.12 -0.48 31.27
CA ARG A 482 -9.26 -1.42 31.28
C ARG A 482 -10.17 -1.29 30.06
N ASN A 483 -10.42 -0.07 29.59
CA ASN A 483 -11.20 0.14 28.37
C ASN A 483 -10.50 -0.52 27.15
N PHE A 484 -9.19 -0.36 27.01
CA PHE A 484 -8.41 -1.01 25.96
C PHE A 484 -8.36 -2.53 26.10
N GLU A 485 -8.28 -3.08 27.32
CA GLU A 485 -8.40 -4.53 27.54
C GLU A 485 -9.74 -5.09 27.04
N ASN A 486 -10.83 -4.34 27.23
CA ASN A 486 -12.15 -4.73 26.74
C ASN A 486 -12.20 -4.68 25.21
N ILE A 487 -11.62 -3.65 24.57
CA ILE A 487 -11.50 -3.56 23.11
C ILE A 487 -10.70 -4.75 22.58
N PHE A 488 -9.53 -5.06 23.15
CA PHE A 488 -8.69 -6.18 22.73
C PHE A 488 -9.40 -7.53 22.81
N LYS A 489 -10.22 -7.75 23.84
CA LYS A 489 -11.02 -8.97 24.01
C LYS A 489 -12.19 -9.04 23.03
N LYS A 490 -12.83 -7.90 22.75
CA LYS A 490 -14.00 -7.78 21.87
C LYS A 490 -13.60 -8.05 20.41
N GLU A 491 -12.51 -7.40 19.95
CA GLU A 491 -12.11 -7.39 18.56
C GLU A 491 -11.27 -8.62 18.14
N HIS A 492 -10.84 -9.43 19.11
CA HIS A 492 -10.09 -10.65 18.81
C HIS A 492 -11.03 -11.80 18.42
N ILE A 493 -10.85 -12.32 17.20
CA ILE A 493 -11.44 -13.60 16.76
C ILE A 493 -10.29 -14.59 16.50
N LYS A 494 -10.39 -15.81 17.03
CA LYS A 494 -9.42 -16.87 16.79
C LYS A 494 -9.24 -17.12 15.29
N SER A 495 -7.99 -17.11 14.81
CA SER A 495 -7.68 -17.37 13.42
C SER A 495 -7.91 -18.83 13.04
N GLU A 496 -8.50 -19.07 11.86
CA GLU A 496 -8.56 -20.42 11.25
C GLU A 496 -7.18 -20.95 10.84
N ILE A 497 -6.21 -20.05 10.66
CA ILE A 497 -4.85 -20.40 10.25
C ILE A 497 -3.98 -20.49 11.51
N LYS A 498 -3.58 -21.69 11.89
CA LYS A 498 -2.81 -21.98 13.11
C LYS A 498 -1.59 -21.07 13.32
N ARG A 499 -0.89 -20.69 12.24
CA ARG A 499 0.25 -19.77 12.32
C ARG A 499 -0.12 -18.40 12.85
N PHE A 500 -1.36 -17.97 12.64
CA PHE A 500 -1.88 -16.66 13.05
C PHE A 500 -2.61 -16.67 14.39
N GLU A 501 -2.65 -17.82 15.08
CA GLU A 501 -3.16 -17.86 16.46
C GLU A 501 -2.32 -16.99 17.38
N MET A 502 -2.98 -16.34 18.35
CA MET A 502 -2.37 -15.43 19.32
C MET A 502 -1.99 -16.10 20.63
N GLY A 503 -1.89 -17.44 20.62
CA GLY A 503 -1.49 -18.22 21.79
C GLY A 503 -2.59 -18.23 22.87
N TYR A 504 -2.28 -17.83 24.09
CA TYR A 504 -3.21 -17.95 25.22
C TYR A 504 -4.52 -17.16 25.08
N ILE A 505 -4.58 -16.12 24.21
CA ILE A 505 -5.85 -15.41 23.96
C ILE A 505 -6.82 -16.30 23.20
N ASP A 506 -6.31 -17.25 22.41
CA ASP A 506 -7.12 -18.23 21.70
C ASP A 506 -7.58 -19.39 22.60
N GLU A 507 -6.92 -19.54 23.74
CA GLU A 507 -7.22 -20.57 24.73
C GLU A 507 -8.34 -20.10 25.68
N LYS A 508 -9.46 -19.59 25.16
CA LYS A 508 -10.63 -19.34 26.01
C LYS A 508 -10.98 -20.65 26.70
N LYS A 509 -10.76 -20.69 28.02
CA LYS A 509 -11.35 -21.76 28.84
C LYS A 509 -12.86 -21.73 28.62
N PRO A 510 -13.47 -22.90 28.46
CA PRO A 510 -14.90 -23.05 28.27
C PRO A 510 -15.68 -22.42 29.42
#